data_d10f3637b330dd231e8d2c4bbe746c2d
#
_entry.id   d10f3637b330dd231e8d2c4bbe746c2d
#
_cell.length_a   1.000
_cell.length_b   1.000
_cell.length_c   1.000
_cell.angle_alpha   90.00
_cell.angle_beta   90.00
_cell.angle_gamma   90.00
#
_symmetry.space_group_name_H-M   'P 1'
#
loop_
_entity.id
_entity.type
_entity.pdbx_description
1 polymer ?
#
loop_
_entity_poly.entity_id
_entity_poly.type
_entity_poly.pdbx_seq_one_letter_code
_entity_poly.pdbx_strand_id
1 'polypeptide(L)' 'MKIAFLSDLHGSACAARAGLEAADAWGADRIAILGDVMYHGPRNPLPQGYAPAEVARLLNRY' A
#
# COMPACT_ATOMS: atom_id res chain seq x y z
N MET A 1 -13.78 -15.82 5.34
CA MET A 1 -13.28 -14.57 4.69
C MET A 1 -11.88 -14.26 5.21
N LYS A 2 -10.97 -13.94 4.30
CA LYS A 2 -9.61 -13.52 4.65
C LYS A 2 -9.46 -12.04 4.40
N ILE A 3 -8.98 -11.30 5.39
CA ILE A 3 -8.77 -9.85 5.28
C ILE A 3 -7.29 -9.57 5.46
N ALA A 4 -6.68 -8.90 4.48
CA ALA A 4 -5.29 -8.46 4.58
C ALA A 4 -5.25 -7.02 5.09
N PHE A 5 -4.40 -6.75 6.07
CA PHE A 5 -4.22 -5.41 6.62
C PHE A 5 -2.92 -4.84 6.13
N LEU A 6 -2.98 -3.64 5.55
CA LEU A 6 -1.81 -2.91 5.07
C LEU A 6 -1.71 -1.59 5.82
N SER A 7 -0.48 -1.12 6.05
CA SER A 7 -0.25 0.12 6.76
C SER A 7 1.10 0.72 6.36
N ASP A 8 1.25 2.02 6.60
CA ASP A 8 2.53 2.71 6.46
C ASP A 8 3.16 2.61 5.08
N LEU A 9 2.33 2.67 4.04
CA LEU A 9 2.82 2.65 2.65
C LEU A 9 3.56 3.94 2.30
N HIS A 10 3.17 5.06 2.89
CA HIS A 10 3.83 6.37 2.73
C HIS A 10 4.06 6.78 1.27
N GLY A 11 3.12 6.42 0.40
CA GLY A 11 3.19 6.77 -1.02
C GLY A 11 4.13 5.89 -1.85
N SER A 12 4.66 4.82 -1.28
CA SER A 12 5.56 3.92 -2.01
C SER A 12 4.79 2.93 -2.86
N ALA A 13 4.90 3.06 -4.18
CA ALA A 13 4.29 2.10 -5.10
C ALA A 13 4.93 0.71 -4.98
N CYS A 14 6.23 0.66 -4.68
CA CYS A 14 6.92 -0.62 -4.46
C CYS A 14 6.32 -1.37 -3.26
N ALA A 15 6.12 -0.65 -2.15
CA ALA A 15 5.53 -1.25 -0.95
C ALA A 15 4.08 -1.65 -1.18
N ALA A 16 3.30 -0.81 -1.86
CA ALA A 16 1.91 -1.11 -2.17
C ALA A 16 1.80 -2.35 -3.04
N ARG A 17 2.61 -2.44 -4.10
CA ARG A 17 2.60 -3.59 -5.00
C ARG A 17 2.99 -4.87 -4.27
N ALA A 18 4.04 -4.82 -3.47
CA ALA A 18 4.49 -5.99 -2.69
C ALA A 18 3.41 -6.45 -1.72
N GLY A 19 2.75 -5.51 -1.04
CA GLY A 19 1.66 -5.83 -0.11
C GLY A 19 0.47 -6.47 -0.80
N LEU A 20 0.06 -5.92 -1.94
CA LEU A 20 -1.07 -6.45 -2.70
C LEU A 20 -0.76 -7.82 -3.30
N GLU A 21 0.46 -8.03 -3.79
CA GLU A 21 0.87 -9.34 -4.29
C GLU A 21 0.87 -10.39 -3.19
N ALA A 22 1.33 -10.03 -1.99
CA ALA A 22 1.30 -10.94 -0.85
C ALA A 22 -0.14 -11.27 -0.46
N ALA A 23 -1.03 -10.27 -0.47
CA ALA A 23 -2.44 -10.48 -0.16
C ALA A 23 -3.09 -11.43 -1.17
N ASP A 24 -2.81 -11.24 -2.45
CA ASP A 24 -3.33 -12.11 -3.50
C ASP A 24 -2.83 -13.54 -3.37
N ALA A 25 -1.54 -13.71 -3.08
CA ALA A 25 -0.95 -15.05 -2.89
C ALA A 25 -1.57 -15.76 -1.69
N TRP A 26 -1.95 -15.01 -0.66
CA TRP A 26 -2.63 -15.57 0.51
C TRP A 26 -4.11 -15.87 0.25
N GLY A 27 -4.68 -15.31 -0.80
CA GLY A 27 -6.10 -15.48 -1.13
C GLY A 27 -7.00 -14.55 -0.34
N ALA A 28 -6.54 -13.32 -0.08
CA ALA A 28 -7.35 -12.36 0.65
C ALA A 28 -8.58 -11.96 -0.14
N ASP A 29 -9.72 -11.87 0.52
CA ASP A 29 -10.98 -11.43 -0.08
C ASP A 29 -11.13 -9.92 -0.01
N ARG A 30 -10.52 -9.30 0.99
CA ARG A 30 -10.60 -7.86 1.22
C ARG A 30 -9.28 -7.33 1.74
N ILE A 31 -9.09 -6.02 1.54
CA ILE A 31 -7.93 -5.28 2.01
C ILE A 31 -8.40 -4.19 2.97
N ALA A 32 -7.79 -4.08 4.12
CA ALA A 32 -8.01 -2.99 5.06
C ALA A 32 -6.74 -2.16 5.17
N ILE A 33 -6.88 -0.85 5.05
CA ILE A 33 -5.75 0.08 5.12
C ILE A 33 -5.83 0.81 6.46
N LEU A 34 -4.77 0.72 7.24
CA LEU A 34 -4.75 1.25 8.60
C LEU A 34 -4.22 2.68 8.72
N GLY A 35 -3.75 3.26 7.63
CA GLY A 35 -3.31 4.65 7.61
C GLY A 35 -1.96 4.83 6.94
N ASP A 36 -1.50 6.08 6.89
CA ASP A 36 -0.22 6.47 6.31
C ASP A 36 0.01 5.91 4.90
N VAL A 37 -1.04 6.01 4.05
CA VAL A 37 -0.98 5.50 2.68
C VAL A 37 -0.10 6.39 1.81
N MET A 38 -0.29 7.71 1.88
CA MET A 38 0.38 8.68 1.01
C MET A 38 1.40 9.55 1.73
N TYR A 39 1.22 9.79 3.02
CA TYR A 39 2.02 10.74 3.78
C TYR A 39 3.39 10.17 4.12
N HIS A 40 4.46 10.92 3.81
CA HIS A 40 5.81 10.51 4.16
C HIS A 40 6.45 11.37 5.26
N GLY A 41 5.84 12.51 5.58
CA GLY A 41 6.39 13.46 6.55
C GLY A 41 7.45 14.38 5.95
N PRO A 42 7.42 15.68 6.31
CA PRO A 42 8.32 16.65 5.68
C PRO A 42 9.80 16.48 6.04
N ARG A 43 10.09 15.81 7.16
CA ARG A 43 11.46 15.62 7.63
C ARG A 43 12.00 14.23 7.34
N ASN A 44 11.21 13.38 6.75
CA ASN A 44 11.63 12.02 6.43
C ASN A 44 12.07 11.94 4.98
N PRO A 45 13.05 11.10 4.65
CA PRO A 45 13.38 10.87 3.25
C PRO A 45 12.20 10.22 2.54
N LEU A 46 12.09 10.47 1.24
CA LEU A 46 11.07 9.80 0.45
C LEU A 46 11.33 8.30 0.43
N PRO A 47 10.31 7.46 0.62
CA PRO A 47 10.50 6.02 0.55
C PRO A 47 10.84 5.58 -0.86
N GLN A 48 11.48 4.44 -0.98
CA GLN A 48 11.78 3.84 -2.27
C GLN A 48 10.48 3.63 -3.05
N GLY A 49 10.48 4.03 -4.31
CA GLY A 49 9.30 3.90 -5.15
C GLY A 49 8.18 4.86 -4.80
N TYR A 50 8.51 6.02 -4.22
CA TYR A 50 7.50 7.02 -3.89
C TYR A 50 6.77 7.49 -5.14
N ALA A 51 5.50 7.14 -5.24
CA ALA A 51 4.64 7.48 -6.38
C ALA A 51 3.18 7.41 -5.91
N PRO A 52 2.69 8.45 -5.22
CA PRO A 52 1.35 8.39 -4.61
C PRO A 52 0.23 8.16 -5.61
N ALA A 53 0.34 8.70 -6.83
CA ALA A 53 -0.67 8.44 -7.86
C ALA A 53 -0.72 6.96 -8.26
N GLU A 54 0.43 6.31 -8.31
CA GLU A 54 0.51 4.87 -8.60
C GLU A 54 -0.07 4.04 -7.46
N VAL A 55 0.19 4.45 -6.21
CA VAL A 55 -0.39 3.79 -5.03
C VAL A 55 -1.92 3.84 -5.12
N ALA A 56 -2.48 5.02 -5.42
CA ALA A 56 -3.93 5.16 -5.55
C ALA A 56 -4.48 4.24 -6.63
N ARG A 57 -3.81 4.15 -7.77
CA ARG A 57 -4.23 3.30 -8.87
C ARG A 57 -4.19 1.82 -8.49
N LEU A 58 -3.13 1.38 -7.81
CA LEU A 58 -3.00 0.00 -7.36
C LEU A 58 -4.10 -0.36 -6.37
N LEU A 59 -4.38 0.51 -5.39
CA LEU A 59 -5.39 0.24 -4.39
C LEU A 59 -6.80 0.24 -4.98
N ASN A 60 -7.06 1.07 -5.99
CA ASN A 60 -8.38 1.15 -6.62
C ASN A 60 -8.77 -0.10 -7.41
N ARG A 61 -7.89 -1.06 -7.55
CA ARG A 61 -8.20 -2.35 -8.16
C ARG A 61 -8.93 -3.30 -7.21
N TYR A 62 -9.05 -2.94 -5.95
CA TYR A 62 -9.70 -3.77 -4.92
C TYR A 62 -11.04 -3.25 -4.47
#